data_8a178345829ff9044994277b5e9e0844
#
_entry.id   8a178345829ff9044994277b5e9e0844
#
_cell.length_a   1.000
_cell.length_b   1.000
_cell.length_c   1.000
_cell.angle_alpha   90.00
_cell.angle_beta   90.00
_cell.angle_gamma   90.00
#
_symmetry.space_group_name_H-M   'P 1'
#
loop_
_entity.id
_entity.type
_entity.pdbx_description
1 polymer ?
#
loop_
_entity_poly.entity_id
_entity_poly.type
_entity_poly.pdbx_seq_one_letter_code
_entity_poly.pdbx_strand_id
1 'polypeptide(L)'
;DAGLLTGAALAHDMPVLGMIYPRGPGLVQIDGDRTNGVAHAARLAWELGCHVAKVPWTGSADSFHDVCSSVPIPVLIAGGQPNISFAQTLEIVETAISVGGAGVCMGRQIFEANDRIDRIRALRAVIHEGKTSNEAIQIMG
;
A
#
# COMPACT_ATOMS: atom_id res chain seq x y z
N ASP A 1 -9.58 -0.17 21.35
CA ASP A 1 -10.02 1.09 20.70
C ASP A 1 -10.25 0.93 19.20
N ALA A 2 -9.37 0.26 18.43
CA ALA A 2 -9.59 0.05 16.99
C ALA A 2 -10.83 -0.83 16.73
N GLY A 3 -11.01 -1.91 17.47
CA GLY A 3 -12.19 -2.77 17.34
C GLY A 3 -13.52 -2.06 17.69
N LEU A 4 -13.51 -1.11 18.63
CA LEU A 4 -14.68 -0.27 18.90
C LEU A 4 -15.00 0.65 17.73
N LEU A 5 -13.98 1.20 17.09
CA LEU A 5 -14.13 2.06 15.91
C LEU A 5 -14.69 1.27 14.72
N THR A 6 -14.14 0.09 14.44
CA THR A 6 -14.62 -0.76 13.35
C THR A 6 -16.03 -1.26 13.58
N GLY A 7 -16.38 -1.60 14.84
CA GLY A 7 -17.75 -1.94 15.21
C GLY A 7 -18.74 -0.78 15.02
N ALA A 8 -18.35 0.45 15.39
CA ALA A 8 -19.18 1.63 15.16
C ALA A 8 -19.31 1.95 13.65
N ALA A 9 -18.22 1.81 12.89
CA ALA A 9 -18.25 2.02 11.44
C ALA A 9 -19.18 1.02 10.74
N LEU A 10 -19.14 -0.25 11.15
CA LEU A 10 -20.01 -1.30 10.62
C LEU A 10 -21.49 -0.97 10.84
N ALA A 11 -21.85 -0.42 12.00
CA ALA A 11 -23.25 -0.01 12.29
C ALA A 11 -23.76 1.12 11.37
N HIS A 12 -22.86 1.78 10.64
CA HIS A 12 -23.17 2.87 9.71
C HIS A 12 -22.79 2.55 8.26
N ASP A 13 -22.51 1.29 7.94
CA ASP A 13 -22.05 0.83 6.61
C ASP A 13 -20.81 1.60 6.09
N MET A 14 -19.95 2.02 7.01
CA MET A 14 -18.73 2.75 6.67
C MET A 14 -17.52 1.81 6.55
N PRO A 15 -16.83 1.77 5.38
CA PRO A 15 -15.61 1.00 5.26
C PRO A 15 -14.47 1.64 6.06
N VAL A 16 -13.65 0.79 6.68
CA VAL A 16 -12.48 1.22 7.47
C VAL A 16 -11.21 0.76 6.79
N LEU A 17 -10.30 1.71 6.55
CA LEU A 17 -8.93 1.45 6.10
C LEU A 17 -7.99 1.45 7.31
N GLY A 18 -7.38 0.29 7.59
CA GLY A 18 -6.37 0.13 8.63
C GLY A 18 -5.00 0.58 8.15
N MET A 19 -4.47 1.67 8.72
CA MET A 19 -3.12 2.14 8.44
C MET A 19 -2.17 1.68 9.54
N ILE A 20 -1.57 0.51 9.34
CA ILE A 20 -0.79 -0.16 10.39
C ILE A 20 0.68 -0.28 9.96
N TYR A 21 1.55 0.14 10.86
CA TYR A 21 3.00 0.08 10.68
C TYR A 21 3.62 -0.71 11.81
N PRO A 22 4.34 -1.82 11.52
CA PRO A 22 5.03 -2.57 12.55
C PRO A 22 6.20 -1.73 13.10
N ARG A 23 6.22 -1.52 14.41
CA ARG A 23 7.26 -0.77 15.12
C ARG A 23 7.44 -1.31 16.53
N GLY A 24 8.63 -1.16 17.05
CA GLY A 24 8.92 -1.45 18.45
C GLY A 24 10.02 -2.50 18.65
N PRO A 25 10.50 -2.63 19.91
CA PRO A 25 11.64 -3.50 20.25
C PRO A 25 11.33 -5.00 20.10
N GLY A 26 10.05 -5.39 20.09
CA GLY A 26 9.63 -6.78 19.86
C GLY A 26 9.54 -7.19 18.39
N LEU A 27 9.81 -6.26 17.47
CA LEU A 27 9.81 -6.56 16.05
C LEU A 27 11.09 -7.30 15.68
N VAL A 28 10.98 -8.60 15.46
CA VAL A 28 12.10 -9.43 14.98
C VAL A 28 12.24 -9.22 13.48
N GLN A 29 13.38 -8.71 13.06
CA GLN A 29 13.81 -8.65 11.66
C GLN A 29 14.91 -9.68 11.47
N ILE A 30 14.73 -10.58 10.51
CA ILE A 30 15.76 -11.55 10.12
C ILE A 30 16.48 -10.97 8.90
N ASP A 31 17.76 -10.72 9.02
CA ASP A 31 18.59 -10.13 7.96
C ASP A 31 18.05 -8.82 7.35
N GLY A 32 17.36 -8.02 8.17
CA GLY A 32 16.72 -6.79 7.72
C GLY A 32 15.38 -6.99 7.00
N ASP A 33 14.92 -8.21 6.82
CA ASP A 33 13.65 -8.54 6.22
C ASP A 33 12.47 -8.10 7.10
N ARG A 34 11.59 -7.30 6.55
CA ARG A 34 10.41 -6.73 7.22
C ARG A 34 9.12 -7.47 6.88
N THR A 35 9.17 -8.48 6.02
CA THR A 35 7.98 -9.17 5.46
C THR A 35 7.07 -9.68 6.56
N ASN A 36 7.59 -10.43 7.52
CA ASN A 36 6.79 -10.98 8.63
C ASN A 36 6.10 -9.90 9.46
N GLY A 37 6.79 -8.79 9.76
CA GLY A 37 6.22 -7.68 10.51
C GLY A 37 5.10 -6.97 9.73
N VAL A 38 5.28 -6.81 8.42
CA VAL A 38 4.29 -6.18 7.54
C VAL A 38 3.09 -7.09 7.32
N ALA A 39 3.30 -8.40 7.12
CA ALA A 39 2.22 -9.38 7.03
C ALA A 39 1.40 -9.45 8.33
N HIS A 40 2.08 -9.43 9.48
CA HIS A 40 1.42 -9.35 10.79
C HIS A 40 0.59 -8.06 10.94
N ALA A 41 1.08 -6.93 10.48
CA ALA A 41 0.33 -5.67 10.48
C ALA A 41 -0.92 -5.73 9.59
N ALA A 42 -0.82 -6.33 8.40
CA ALA A 42 -1.97 -6.57 7.52
C ALA A 42 -2.99 -7.50 8.19
N ARG A 43 -2.52 -8.58 8.82
CA ARG A 43 -3.34 -9.53 9.57
C ARG A 43 -4.08 -8.86 10.72
N LEU A 44 -3.40 -8.00 11.47
CA LEU A 44 -4.00 -7.25 12.58
C LEU A 44 -5.10 -6.29 12.08
N ALA A 45 -4.90 -5.63 10.92
CA ALA A 45 -5.94 -4.81 10.31
C ALA A 45 -7.21 -5.64 10.06
N TRP A 46 -7.08 -6.79 9.44
CA TRP A 46 -8.20 -7.68 9.16
C TRP A 46 -8.89 -8.19 10.43
N GLU A 47 -8.13 -8.71 11.40
CA GLU A 47 -8.68 -9.23 12.67
C GLU A 47 -9.40 -8.17 13.50
N LEU A 48 -9.00 -6.90 13.37
CA LEU A 48 -9.68 -5.77 14.01
C LEU A 48 -10.90 -5.26 13.22
N GLY A 49 -11.26 -5.91 12.10
CA GLY A 49 -12.45 -5.58 11.32
C GLY A 49 -12.23 -4.48 10.28
N CYS A 50 -10.99 -4.18 9.89
CA CYS A 50 -10.75 -3.28 8.77
C CYS A 50 -11.11 -3.96 7.43
N HIS A 51 -11.61 -3.17 6.50
CA HIS A 51 -12.01 -3.64 5.17
C HIS A 51 -10.87 -3.57 4.15
N VAL A 52 -9.87 -2.74 4.42
CA VAL A 52 -8.67 -2.54 3.60
C VAL A 52 -7.47 -2.35 4.52
N ALA A 53 -6.34 -2.92 4.19
CA ALA A 53 -5.08 -2.70 4.90
C ALA A 53 -4.14 -1.79 4.08
N LYS A 54 -3.56 -0.79 4.72
CA LYS A 54 -2.47 0.01 4.16
C LYS A 54 -1.18 -0.31 4.91
N VAL A 55 -0.19 -0.79 4.18
CA VAL A 55 1.10 -1.22 4.74
C VAL A 55 2.28 -0.67 3.94
N PRO A 56 3.49 -0.61 4.51
CA PRO A 56 4.67 -0.22 3.75
C PRO A 56 5.04 -1.28 2.70
N TRP A 57 5.69 -0.84 1.62
CA TRP A 57 6.36 -1.73 0.68
C TRP A 57 7.47 -2.52 1.37
N THR A 58 7.60 -3.81 1.09
CA THR A 58 8.55 -4.73 1.74
C THR A 58 9.90 -4.82 1.05
N GLY A 59 10.01 -4.34 -0.17
CA GLY A 59 11.29 -4.25 -0.90
C GLY A 59 11.38 -5.12 -2.15
N SER A 60 10.61 -6.19 -2.26
CA SER A 60 10.58 -7.07 -3.43
C SER A 60 9.18 -7.57 -3.78
N ALA A 61 9.01 -8.09 -4.98
CA ALA A 61 7.77 -8.72 -5.44
C ALA A 61 7.36 -9.89 -4.54
N ASP A 62 8.29 -10.81 -4.30
CA ASP A 62 8.03 -12.03 -3.52
C ASP A 62 7.60 -11.70 -2.09
N SER A 63 8.34 -10.81 -1.42
CA SER A 63 8.03 -10.41 -0.06
C SER A 63 6.67 -9.69 0.04
N PHE A 64 6.29 -8.91 -0.97
CA PHE A 64 4.99 -8.23 -0.97
C PHE A 64 3.85 -9.18 -1.36
N HIS A 65 4.11 -10.17 -2.21
CA HIS A 65 3.18 -11.26 -2.48
C HIS A 65 2.80 -12.01 -1.19
N ASP A 66 3.80 -12.34 -0.35
CA ASP A 66 3.56 -12.99 0.94
C ASP A 66 2.65 -12.16 1.84
N VAL A 67 2.85 -10.83 1.87
CA VAL A 67 1.96 -9.93 2.61
C VAL A 67 0.55 -9.94 2.06
N CYS A 68 0.37 -9.82 0.74
CA CYS A 68 -0.95 -9.83 0.11
C CYS A 68 -1.68 -11.16 0.33
N SER A 69 -0.95 -12.28 0.27
CA SER A 69 -1.50 -13.62 0.47
C SER A 69 -1.86 -13.93 1.93
N SER A 70 -1.37 -13.16 2.89
CA SER A 70 -1.58 -13.38 4.32
C SER A 70 -2.97 -12.99 4.83
N VAL A 71 -3.74 -12.22 4.03
CA VAL A 71 -5.05 -11.69 4.42
C VAL A 71 -6.06 -11.74 3.27
N PRO A 72 -7.37 -11.90 3.57
CA PRO A 72 -8.41 -11.91 2.54
C PRO A 72 -8.95 -10.52 2.17
N ILE A 73 -8.37 -9.45 2.69
CA ILE A 73 -8.79 -8.07 2.42
C ILE A 73 -7.80 -7.38 1.47
N PRO A 74 -8.24 -6.38 0.70
CA PRO A 74 -7.35 -5.61 -0.17
C PRO A 74 -6.18 -4.98 0.59
N VAL A 75 -4.97 -5.11 0.04
CA VAL A 75 -3.75 -4.52 0.59
C VAL A 75 -3.28 -3.37 -0.30
N LEU A 76 -3.15 -2.19 0.27
CA LEU A 76 -2.62 -1.00 -0.40
C LEU A 76 -1.20 -0.71 0.07
N ILE A 77 -0.33 -0.32 -0.84
CA ILE A 77 0.98 0.18 -0.45
C ILE A 77 0.91 1.63 0.02
N ALA A 78 1.68 1.91 1.06
CA ALA A 78 1.91 3.28 1.51
C ALA A 78 2.92 3.97 0.59
N GLY A 79 2.58 5.15 0.10
CA GLY A 79 3.49 5.99 -0.67
C GLY A 79 4.47 6.73 0.24
N GLY A 80 5.56 6.12 0.58
CA GLY A 80 6.38 6.78 1.57
C GLY A 80 7.82 6.35 1.73
N GLN A 81 8.46 5.84 0.70
CA GLN A 81 9.91 5.81 0.72
C GLN A 81 10.42 7.26 0.51
N PRO A 82 11.12 7.84 1.49
CA PRO A 82 11.76 9.13 1.29
C PRO A 82 12.85 9.00 0.22
N ASN A 83 13.02 10.02 -0.59
CA ASN A 83 14.12 10.15 -1.56
C ASN A 83 14.08 9.23 -2.79
N ILE A 84 12.92 8.73 -3.20
CA ILE A 84 12.76 8.09 -4.51
C ILE A 84 12.01 9.01 -5.48
N SER A 85 12.32 8.90 -6.77
CA SER A 85 11.62 9.63 -7.82
C SER A 85 10.19 9.11 -7.99
N PHE A 86 9.33 9.90 -8.63
CA PHE A 86 7.98 9.43 -8.94
C PHE A 86 7.97 8.27 -9.95
N ALA A 87 8.95 8.23 -10.87
CA ALA A 87 9.15 7.10 -11.78
C ALA A 87 9.42 5.80 -11.01
N GLN A 88 10.33 5.81 -10.05
CA GLN A 88 10.59 4.66 -9.18
C GLN A 88 9.35 4.28 -8.34
N THR A 89 8.53 5.25 -7.96
CA THR A 89 7.26 4.97 -7.29
C THR A 89 6.30 4.22 -8.20
N LEU A 90 6.20 4.59 -9.48
CA LEU A 90 5.38 3.87 -10.45
C LEU A 90 5.85 2.44 -10.69
N GLU A 91 7.18 2.20 -10.74
CA GLU A 91 7.75 0.84 -10.83
C GLU A 91 7.37 -0.03 -9.63
N ILE A 92 7.44 0.54 -8.42
CA ILE A 92 7.01 -0.15 -7.20
C ILE A 92 5.51 -0.44 -7.24
N VAL A 93 4.70 0.51 -7.70
CA VAL A 93 3.24 0.34 -7.82
C VAL A 93 2.91 -0.76 -8.83
N GLU A 94 3.52 -0.74 -10.00
CA GLU A 94 3.35 -1.78 -11.02
C GLU A 94 3.69 -3.16 -10.45
N THR A 95 4.85 -3.28 -9.80
CA THR A 95 5.28 -4.52 -9.16
C THR A 95 4.29 -4.96 -8.09
N ALA A 96 3.85 -4.06 -7.22
CA ALA A 96 2.90 -4.38 -6.15
C ALA A 96 1.56 -4.87 -6.70
N ILE A 97 1.03 -4.23 -7.75
CA ILE A 97 -0.21 -4.66 -8.41
C ILE A 97 -0.04 -6.05 -9.04
N SER A 98 1.08 -6.33 -9.71
CA SER A 98 1.33 -7.61 -10.36
C SER A 98 1.37 -8.80 -9.41
N VAL A 99 1.65 -8.57 -8.12
CA VAL A 99 1.76 -9.62 -7.09
C VAL A 99 0.60 -9.64 -6.09
N GLY A 100 -0.51 -8.98 -6.40
CA GLY A 100 -1.75 -9.04 -5.62
C GLY A 100 -2.05 -7.80 -4.77
N GLY A 101 -1.25 -6.75 -4.86
CA GLY A 101 -1.62 -5.46 -4.29
C GLY A 101 -2.86 -4.88 -4.95
N ALA A 102 -3.71 -4.20 -4.18
CA ALA A 102 -4.98 -3.66 -4.65
C ALA A 102 -4.90 -2.17 -5.02
N GLY A 103 -3.77 -1.51 -4.80
CA GLY A 103 -3.60 -0.11 -5.09
C GLY A 103 -2.64 0.61 -4.15
N VAL A 104 -2.79 1.91 -4.08
CA VAL A 104 -1.93 2.79 -3.29
C VAL A 104 -2.72 3.71 -2.37
N CYS A 105 -2.11 4.09 -1.25
CA CYS A 105 -2.61 5.16 -0.41
C CYS A 105 -1.46 6.10 -0.06
N MET A 106 -1.25 7.12 -0.87
CA MET A 106 -0.14 8.06 -0.76
C MET A 106 -0.62 9.51 -0.81
N GLY A 107 0.06 10.40 -0.09
CA GLY A 107 -0.29 11.82 -0.02
C GLY A 107 0.84 12.71 -0.53
N ARG A 108 1.95 12.77 0.20
CA ARG A 108 3.04 13.73 -0.06
C ARG A 108 3.52 13.77 -1.50
N GLN A 109 3.79 12.63 -2.11
CA GLN A 109 4.25 12.56 -3.51
C GLN A 109 3.24 13.12 -4.53
N ILE A 110 1.98 13.26 -4.13
CA ILE A 110 0.92 13.81 -4.97
C ILE A 110 0.65 15.27 -4.62
N PHE A 111 0.31 15.54 -3.36
CA PHE A 111 -0.18 16.87 -2.96
C PHE A 111 0.91 17.95 -2.94
N GLU A 112 2.17 17.57 -2.70
CA GLU A 112 3.32 18.48 -2.72
C GLU A 112 3.89 18.70 -4.14
N ALA A 113 3.41 17.94 -5.13
CA ALA A 113 3.90 18.04 -6.51
C ALA A 113 3.15 19.11 -7.32
N ASN A 114 3.87 19.79 -8.20
CA ASN A 114 3.28 20.75 -9.14
C ASN A 114 2.47 20.05 -10.24
N ASP A 115 2.90 18.86 -10.64
CA ASP A 115 2.33 17.98 -11.69
C ASP A 115 1.34 16.96 -11.11
N ARG A 116 0.67 17.28 -10.01
CA ARG A 116 -0.19 16.35 -9.24
C ARG A 116 -1.25 15.65 -10.07
N ILE A 117 -1.85 16.35 -11.05
CA ILE A 117 -2.90 15.77 -11.90
C ILE A 117 -2.32 14.68 -12.79
N ASP A 118 -1.15 14.93 -13.38
CA ASP A 118 -0.51 13.96 -14.25
C ASP A 118 0.01 12.75 -13.47
N ARG A 119 0.48 12.95 -12.24
CA ARG A 119 0.81 11.85 -11.31
C ARG A 119 -0.40 10.98 -10.99
N ILE A 120 -1.57 11.59 -10.74
CA ILE A 120 -2.81 10.82 -10.50
C ILE A 120 -3.20 10.04 -11.75
N ARG A 121 -3.10 10.65 -12.94
CA ARG A 121 -3.38 9.97 -14.21
C ARG A 121 -2.44 8.77 -14.44
N ALA A 122 -1.15 8.96 -14.20
CA ALA A 122 -0.15 7.91 -14.30
C ALA A 122 -0.42 6.74 -13.34
N LEU A 123 -0.70 7.04 -12.07
CA LEU A 123 -1.07 6.03 -11.07
C LEU A 123 -2.35 5.27 -11.48
N ARG A 124 -3.36 5.99 -11.94
CA ARG A 124 -4.61 5.39 -12.41
C ARG A 124 -4.35 4.44 -13.59
N ALA A 125 -3.49 4.84 -14.53
CA ALA A 125 -3.13 4.01 -15.68
C ALA A 125 -2.48 2.69 -15.27
N VAL A 126 -1.56 2.72 -14.30
CA VAL A 126 -0.93 1.49 -13.78
C VAL A 126 -1.94 0.64 -13.01
N ILE A 127 -2.70 1.22 -12.09
CA ILE A 127 -3.54 0.47 -11.15
C ILE A 127 -4.79 -0.09 -11.81
N HIS A 128 -5.42 0.68 -12.70
CA HIS A 128 -6.75 0.37 -13.23
C HIS A 128 -6.79 0.05 -14.72
N GLU A 129 -5.75 0.40 -15.47
CA GLU A 129 -5.71 0.20 -16.92
C GLU A 129 -4.65 -0.84 -17.34
N GLY A 130 -3.90 -1.39 -16.38
CA GLY A 130 -2.87 -2.41 -16.63
C GLY A 130 -1.68 -1.90 -17.45
N LYS A 131 -1.44 -0.59 -17.46
CA LYS A 131 -0.27 -0.01 -18.13
C LYS A 131 0.99 -0.22 -17.30
N THR A 132 2.11 -0.36 -17.99
CA THR A 132 3.42 -0.38 -17.35
C THR A 132 3.80 0.98 -16.79
N SER A 133 4.74 1.02 -15.85
CA SER A 133 5.29 2.27 -15.30
C SER A 133 5.88 3.16 -16.41
N ASN A 134 6.54 2.56 -17.40
CA ASN A 134 7.09 3.28 -18.54
C ASN A 134 6.01 3.93 -19.41
N GLU A 135 4.91 3.23 -19.69
CA GLU A 135 3.77 3.80 -20.43
C GLU A 135 3.08 4.91 -19.62
N ALA A 136 2.98 4.73 -18.31
CA ALA A 136 2.38 5.72 -17.42
C ALA A 136 3.20 7.02 -17.34
N ILE A 137 4.53 6.94 -17.38
CA ILE A 137 5.41 8.11 -17.45
C ILE A 137 5.17 8.91 -18.74
N GLN A 138 4.90 8.26 -19.86
CA GLN A 138 4.60 8.94 -21.14
C GLN A 138 3.31 9.77 -21.07
N ILE A 139 2.38 9.45 -20.18
CA ILE A 139 1.13 10.22 -19.99
C ILE A 139 1.40 11.58 -19.32
N MET A 140 2.50 11.69 -18.58
CA MET A 140 2.86 12.89 -17.83
C MET A 140 3.60 13.94 -18.70
N GLY A 141 4.08 13.56 -19.85
CA GLY A 141 4.91 14.38 -20.75
C GLY A 141 4.19 15.05 -21.79
#